data_1c3bc14a55630d29bcb029a64d7c827c
#
_entry.id   1c3bc14a55630d29bcb029a64d7c827c
#
_cell.length_a   1.000
_cell.length_b   1.000
_cell.length_c   1.000
_cell.angle_alpha   90.00
_cell.angle_beta   90.00
_cell.angle_gamma   90.00
#
_symmetry.space_group_name_H-M   'P 1'
#
loop_
_entity.id
_entity.type
_entity.pdbx_description
1 polymer ?
#
loop_
_entity_poly.entity_id
_entity_poly.type
_entity_poly.pdbx_seq_one_letter_code
_entity_poly.pdbx_strand_id
1 'polypeptide(L)'
;MAIATHLAPSLWRIPIPLPAIPGAEHLGFCNAYLIGPEPWLLVDTGMTTEESIRVFDEGLAEAGVAIDEIESVLITHHHPDHYGMSRPIRERSGAKVMIHRRDVEMMYESLWGGEQTFGDFLRAHGGPQFEGAPPLLGAKEYRPAAPDDYLFDEQVFEKGERWVRVLHTPGHSPGHCCFAIGDEGIVLTGDHILPKITPHVGYFPGGNPNPLGDFLDSLKRIGEGGYRLGLPAHGEPFLDPASHVGRIVAHHEYRLKATVDALGKGAKTAWDVVPEIFGGDLPGFHRFAAFFETLSHLILAETEGLIRREVDDQGVVRWRRTSSPGVT
;
A
#
# COMPACT_ATOMS: atom_id res chain seq x y z
N MET A 1 9.79 -11.04 26.07
CA MET A 1 9.80 -11.80 24.78
C MET A 1 10.73 -11.05 23.87
N ALA A 2 11.45 -11.73 22.98
CA ALA A 2 12.31 -11.05 22.01
C ALA A 2 11.45 -10.14 21.09
N ILE A 3 11.91 -8.91 20.87
CA ILE A 3 11.26 -7.93 20.01
C ILE A 3 11.72 -8.14 18.57
N ALA A 4 13.04 -8.23 18.35
CA ALA A 4 13.58 -8.49 17.03
C ALA A 4 13.64 -10.00 16.72
N THR A 5 13.40 -10.35 15.45
CA THR A 5 13.50 -11.73 14.95
C THR A 5 14.63 -11.82 13.94
N HIS A 6 15.62 -12.68 14.18
CA HIS A 6 16.67 -13.01 13.23
C HIS A 6 16.10 -13.95 12.16
N LEU A 7 16.07 -13.54 10.91
CA LEU A 7 15.46 -14.28 9.78
C LEU A 7 16.50 -15.03 8.96
N ALA A 8 17.67 -14.43 8.76
CA ALA A 8 18.80 -14.98 8.03
C ALA A 8 20.08 -14.21 8.45
N PRO A 9 21.30 -14.65 8.14
CA PRO A 9 22.51 -13.88 8.42
C PRO A 9 22.35 -12.42 7.99
N SER A 10 22.56 -11.48 8.92
CA SER A 10 22.41 -10.02 8.69
C SER A 10 21.03 -9.59 8.15
N LEU A 11 19.96 -10.31 8.49
CA LEU A 11 18.57 -9.95 8.15
C LEU A 11 17.71 -10.09 9.40
N TRP A 12 17.15 -8.97 9.84
CA TRP A 12 16.32 -8.88 11.04
C TRP A 12 14.97 -8.25 10.75
N ARG A 13 13.95 -8.69 11.47
CA ARG A 13 12.60 -8.10 11.48
C ARG A 13 12.34 -7.49 12.86
N ILE A 14 11.85 -6.26 12.89
CA ILE A 14 11.39 -5.55 14.10
C ILE A 14 9.91 -5.21 13.90
N PRO A 15 8.97 -5.90 14.56
CA PRO A 15 7.55 -5.57 14.47
C PRO A 15 7.24 -4.33 15.32
N ILE A 16 7.02 -3.21 14.67
CA ILE A 16 6.71 -1.91 15.27
C ILE A 16 5.21 -1.86 15.55
N PRO A 17 4.76 -1.69 16.81
CA PRO A 17 3.35 -1.69 17.14
C PRO A 17 2.61 -0.50 16.50
N LEU A 18 1.39 -0.76 16.05
CA LEU A 18 0.48 0.26 15.56
C LEU A 18 -0.51 0.64 16.66
N PRO A 19 -0.88 1.93 16.77
CA PRO A 19 -1.99 2.32 17.62
C PRO A 19 -3.26 1.61 17.18
N ALA A 20 -4.20 1.41 18.10
CA ALA A 20 -5.49 0.84 17.76
C ALA A 20 -6.23 1.77 16.79
N ILE A 21 -6.31 1.35 15.54
CA ILE A 21 -7.00 2.07 14.47
C ILE A 21 -8.38 1.41 14.32
N PRO A 22 -9.50 2.12 14.58
CA PRO A 22 -10.83 1.57 14.42
C PRO A 22 -11.04 1.01 13.02
N GLY A 23 -11.30 -0.30 12.92
CA GLY A 23 -11.47 -1.01 11.65
C GLY A 23 -10.19 -1.58 11.04
N ALA A 24 -9.02 -1.31 11.61
CA ALA A 24 -7.73 -1.87 11.18
C ALA A 24 -6.96 -2.54 12.34
N GLU A 25 -7.68 -2.97 13.39
CA GLU A 25 -7.09 -3.63 14.56
C GLU A 25 -6.31 -4.92 14.21
N HIS A 26 -6.65 -5.53 13.09
CA HIS A 26 -6.00 -6.73 12.58
C HIS A 26 -4.58 -6.50 12.07
N LEU A 27 -4.18 -5.25 11.79
CA LEU A 27 -2.82 -4.92 11.35
C LEU A 27 -1.81 -5.08 12.49
N GLY A 28 -2.16 -4.67 13.72
CA GLY A 28 -1.42 -4.87 14.97
C GLY A 28 -0.02 -4.23 15.00
N PHE A 29 0.78 -4.44 13.97
CA PHE A 29 2.14 -3.92 13.82
C PHE A 29 2.52 -3.74 12.34
N CYS A 30 3.51 -2.88 12.10
CA CYS A 30 4.22 -2.80 10.84
C CYS A 30 5.65 -3.33 11.02
N ASN A 31 6.11 -4.20 10.15
CA ASN A 31 7.45 -4.75 10.21
C ASN A 31 8.47 -3.79 9.60
N ALA A 32 9.46 -3.40 10.38
CA ALA A 32 10.69 -2.82 9.87
C ALA A 32 11.74 -3.93 9.67
N TYR A 33 12.55 -3.83 8.61
CA TYR A 33 13.56 -4.83 8.30
C TYR A 33 14.94 -4.20 8.23
N LEU A 34 15.90 -4.77 8.98
CA LEU A 34 17.31 -4.43 8.89
C LEU A 34 18.03 -5.41 7.96
N ILE A 35 18.73 -4.88 6.99
CA ILE A 35 19.46 -5.66 5.99
C ILE A 35 20.92 -5.21 6.01
N GLY A 36 21.82 -6.13 6.40
CA GLY A 36 23.26 -5.91 6.51
C GLY A 36 24.07 -6.72 5.52
N PRO A 37 25.39 -6.82 5.74
CA PRO A 37 26.09 -6.31 6.92
C PRO A 37 26.24 -4.78 6.92
N GLU A 38 26.88 -4.26 8.00
CA GLU A 38 27.23 -2.84 8.14
C GLU A 38 27.95 -2.28 6.89
N PRO A 39 27.60 -1.04 6.44
CA PRO A 39 26.52 -0.20 6.97
C PRO A 39 25.12 -0.75 6.61
N TRP A 40 24.16 -0.62 7.54
CA TRP A 40 22.84 -1.26 7.43
C TRP A 40 21.87 -0.48 6.54
N LEU A 41 20.98 -1.22 5.86
CA LEU A 41 19.74 -0.68 5.28
C LEU A 41 18.58 -0.96 6.23
N LEU A 42 17.71 0.01 6.39
CA LEU A 42 16.41 -0.15 7.06
C LEU A 42 15.30 -0.06 6.01
N VAL A 43 14.39 -1.01 5.98
CA VAL A 43 13.19 -0.96 5.14
C VAL A 43 11.97 -0.75 6.02
N ASP A 44 11.23 0.33 5.76
CA ASP A 44 10.11 0.86 6.53
C ASP A 44 10.44 1.22 7.99
N THR A 45 9.56 2.01 8.62
CA THR A 45 9.91 2.62 9.92
C THR A 45 8.81 2.51 10.98
N GLY A 46 7.56 2.31 10.62
CA GLY A 46 6.43 2.39 11.55
C GLY A 46 5.89 3.81 11.74
N MET A 47 4.81 3.93 12.52
CA MET A 47 4.21 5.21 12.92
C MET A 47 5.04 5.88 14.02
N THR A 48 5.03 7.22 14.07
CA THR A 48 5.69 8.00 15.12
C THR A 48 4.85 8.02 16.39
N THR A 49 5.09 7.06 17.29
CA THR A 49 4.56 7.04 18.65
C THR A 49 5.70 6.78 19.64
N GLU A 50 5.51 7.13 20.91
CA GLU A 50 6.52 6.85 21.95
C GLU A 50 6.80 5.33 22.05
N GLU A 51 5.75 4.50 21.94
CA GLU A 51 5.86 3.05 21.98
C GLU A 51 6.63 2.52 20.75
N SER A 52 6.33 3.02 19.56
CA SER A 52 7.02 2.63 18.33
C SER A 52 8.51 2.94 18.40
N ILE A 53 8.88 4.14 18.89
CA ILE A 53 10.28 4.54 19.08
C ILE A 53 10.98 3.61 20.07
N ARG A 54 10.36 3.33 21.22
CA ARG A 54 10.91 2.42 22.23
C ARG A 54 11.13 1.02 21.68
N VAL A 55 10.12 0.45 20.99
CA VAL A 55 10.21 -0.90 20.41
C VAL A 55 11.27 -0.96 19.31
N PHE A 56 11.39 0.07 18.51
CA PHE A 56 12.44 0.17 17.49
C PHE A 56 13.84 0.16 18.12
N ASP A 57 14.06 0.98 19.17
CA ASP A 57 15.36 1.05 19.87
C ASP A 57 15.72 -0.27 20.57
N GLU A 58 14.77 -0.92 21.22
CA GLU A 58 14.94 -2.24 21.83
C GLU A 58 15.25 -3.30 20.76
N GLY A 59 14.58 -3.24 19.60
CA GLY A 59 14.84 -4.14 18.47
C GLY A 59 16.23 -3.96 17.86
N LEU A 60 16.71 -2.72 17.73
CA LEU A 60 18.09 -2.44 17.31
C LEU A 60 19.10 -3.03 18.31
N ALA A 61 18.88 -2.83 19.61
CA ALA A 61 19.74 -3.36 20.66
C ALA A 61 19.80 -4.90 20.64
N GLU A 62 18.66 -5.58 20.43
CA GLU A 62 18.61 -7.04 20.28
C GLU A 62 19.31 -7.54 19.01
N ALA A 63 19.25 -6.78 17.92
CA ALA A 63 19.98 -7.06 16.67
C ALA A 63 21.50 -6.76 16.79
N GLY A 64 21.92 -6.04 17.85
CA GLY A 64 23.29 -5.60 18.03
C GLY A 64 23.71 -4.51 17.05
N VAL A 65 22.74 -3.68 16.60
CA VAL A 65 22.93 -2.62 15.61
C VAL A 65 22.80 -1.27 16.30
N ALA A 66 23.82 -0.41 16.15
CA ALA A 66 23.70 0.98 16.58
C ALA A 66 22.95 1.80 15.52
N ILE A 67 22.18 2.81 15.96
CA ILE A 67 21.34 3.58 15.05
C ILE A 67 22.14 4.33 13.98
N ASP A 68 23.33 4.78 14.31
CA ASP A 68 24.29 5.46 13.41
C ASP A 68 24.98 4.54 12.41
N GLU A 69 24.83 3.22 12.55
CA GLU A 69 25.23 2.24 11.54
C GLU A 69 24.21 2.09 10.41
N ILE A 70 23.01 2.69 10.53
CA ILE A 70 22.01 2.71 9.47
C ILE A 70 22.39 3.79 8.45
N GLU A 71 22.78 3.36 7.25
CA GLU A 71 23.20 4.23 6.15
C GLU A 71 22.03 4.81 5.37
N SER A 72 21.00 3.99 5.16
CA SER A 72 19.83 4.36 4.34
C SER A 72 18.54 3.75 4.87
N VAL A 73 17.47 4.52 4.78
CA VAL A 73 16.09 4.11 5.04
C VAL A 73 15.36 4.04 3.72
N LEU A 74 14.96 2.85 3.31
CA LEU A 74 14.21 2.58 2.09
C LEU A 74 12.73 2.43 2.46
N ILE A 75 11.86 3.23 1.88
CA ILE A 75 10.44 3.24 2.18
C ILE A 75 9.67 2.53 1.07
N THR A 76 8.88 1.52 1.44
CA THR A 76 8.04 0.79 0.48
C THR A 76 7.00 1.70 -0.15
N HIS A 77 6.33 2.54 0.66
CA HIS A 77 5.33 3.49 0.20
C HIS A 77 5.02 4.57 1.26
N HIS A 78 4.20 5.57 0.89
CA HIS A 78 4.03 6.80 1.66
C HIS A 78 3.11 6.72 2.88
N HIS A 79 2.47 5.61 3.20
CA HIS A 79 1.54 5.53 4.33
C HIS A 79 2.24 5.78 5.68
N PRO A 80 1.52 6.35 6.68
CA PRO A 80 2.12 6.76 7.94
C PRO A 80 2.77 5.64 8.75
N ASP A 81 2.29 4.42 8.62
CA ASP A 81 2.80 3.24 9.32
C ASP A 81 4.06 2.64 8.67
N HIS A 82 4.46 3.14 7.50
CA HIS A 82 5.71 2.79 6.81
C HIS A 82 6.72 3.92 6.86
N TYR A 83 6.29 5.14 6.64
CA TYR A 83 7.15 6.30 6.48
C TYR A 83 7.21 7.20 7.74
N GLY A 84 6.37 6.94 8.75
CA GLY A 84 6.14 7.85 9.88
C GLY A 84 7.39 8.20 10.65
N MET A 85 8.15 7.22 11.14
CA MET A 85 9.36 7.45 11.94
C MET A 85 10.61 7.80 11.13
N SER A 86 10.52 7.97 9.81
CA SER A 86 11.68 8.31 8.97
C SER A 86 12.42 9.56 9.44
N ARG A 87 11.70 10.60 9.92
CA ARG A 87 12.32 11.83 10.42
C ARG A 87 13.12 11.61 11.71
N PRO A 88 12.57 11.09 12.82
CA PRO A 88 13.36 10.87 14.04
C PRO A 88 14.50 9.86 13.83
N ILE A 89 14.35 8.87 12.94
CA ILE A 89 15.44 7.95 12.61
C ILE A 89 16.54 8.71 11.88
N ARG A 90 16.23 9.48 10.83
CA ARG A 90 17.20 10.29 10.08
C ARG A 90 17.95 11.27 10.99
N GLU A 91 17.24 11.98 11.87
CA GLU A 91 17.84 12.96 12.80
C GLU A 91 18.86 12.31 13.76
N ARG A 92 18.65 11.04 14.11
CA ARG A 92 19.52 10.29 15.04
C ARG A 92 20.63 9.52 14.34
N SER A 93 20.38 8.98 13.14
CA SER A 93 21.33 8.15 12.40
C SER A 93 22.17 8.93 11.37
N GLY A 94 21.64 10.02 10.83
CA GLY A 94 22.17 10.65 9.62
C GLY A 94 21.86 9.89 8.33
N ALA A 95 21.07 8.82 8.38
CA ALA A 95 20.71 7.96 7.25
C ALA A 95 20.03 8.74 6.12
N LYS A 96 20.30 8.36 4.88
CA LYS A 96 19.57 8.86 3.72
C LYS A 96 18.19 8.22 3.66
N VAL A 97 17.15 9.01 3.49
CA VAL A 97 15.78 8.52 3.34
C VAL A 97 15.41 8.51 1.86
N MET A 98 14.96 7.35 1.39
CA MET A 98 14.63 7.13 -0.02
C MET A 98 13.25 6.50 -0.16
N ILE A 99 12.46 7.04 -1.07
CA ILE A 99 11.11 6.58 -1.41
C ILE A 99 10.88 6.80 -2.91
N HIS A 100 9.98 6.05 -3.52
CA HIS A 100 9.66 6.27 -4.94
C HIS A 100 8.99 7.63 -5.18
N ARG A 101 9.40 8.32 -6.23
CA ARG A 101 8.96 9.69 -6.54
C ARG A 101 7.43 9.82 -6.65
N ARG A 102 6.75 8.84 -7.25
CA ARG A 102 5.29 8.85 -7.42
C ARG A 102 4.52 8.87 -6.10
N ASP A 103 5.08 8.29 -5.06
CA ASP A 103 4.48 8.31 -3.73
C ASP A 103 4.63 9.67 -3.05
N VAL A 104 5.76 10.34 -3.28
CA VAL A 104 5.95 11.71 -2.82
C VAL A 104 4.97 12.67 -3.51
N GLU A 105 4.81 12.55 -4.82
CA GLU A 105 3.85 13.32 -5.61
C GLU A 105 2.43 13.12 -5.07
N MET A 106 1.99 11.86 -4.89
CA MET A 106 0.66 11.55 -4.33
C MET A 106 0.48 12.09 -2.91
N MET A 107 1.49 11.96 -2.04
CA MET A 107 1.44 12.50 -0.69
C MET A 107 1.25 14.02 -0.72
N TYR A 108 1.95 14.73 -1.58
CA TYR A 108 1.77 16.18 -1.76
C TYR A 108 0.36 16.51 -2.27
N GLU A 109 -0.14 15.84 -3.26
CA GLU A 109 -1.49 16.07 -3.79
C GLU A 109 -2.57 15.76 -2.75
N SER A 110 -2.43 14.68 -1.98
CA SER A 110 -3.37 14.30 -0.93
C SER A 110 -3.37 15.26 0.26
N LEU A 111 -2.20 15.77 0.67
CA LEU A 111 -2.06 16.66 1.83
C LEU A 111 -2.30 18.14 1.48
N TRP A 112 -1.98 18.58 0.26
CA TRP A 112 -1.97 19.98 -0.16
C TRP A 112 -3.00 20.32 -1.25
N GLY A 113 -3.62 19.30 -1.88
CA GLY A 113 -4.70 19.48 -2.87
C GLY A 113 -5.98 20.07 -2.30
N GLY A 114 -6.10 20.10 -0.97
CA GLY A 114 -7.17 20.77 -0.22
C GLY A 114 -8.46 19.97 -0.10
N GLU A 115 -9.23 20.30 0.94
CA GLU A 115 -10.55 19.69 1.25
C GLU A 115 -11.54 19.79 0.09
N GLN A 116 -11.48 20.90 -0.64
CA GLN A 116 -12.37 21.18 -1.77
C GLN A 116 -12.18 20.14 -2.89
N THR A 117 -10.94 19.85 -3.27
CA THR A 117 -10.61 18.89 -4.34
C THR A 117 -11.09 17.48 -3.98
N PHE A 118 -10.89 17.06 -2.73
CA PHE A 118 -11.33 15.78 -2.25
C PHE A 118 -12.86 15.68 -2.15
N GLY A 119 -13.53 16.73 -1.64
CA GLY A 119 -14.99 16.81 -1.61
C GLY A 119 -15.62 16.80 -3.01
N ASP A 120 -15.00 17.49 -3.97
CA ASP A 120 -15.44 17.48 -5.36
C ASP A 120 -15.28 16.09 -5.99
N PHE A 121 -14.19 15.39 -5.69
CA PHE A 121 -13.99 14.01 -6.14
C PHE A 121 -15.08 13.07 -5.59
N LEU A 122 -15.37 13.13 -4.28
CA LEU A 122 -16.42 12.32 -3.69
C LEU A 122 -17.78 12.61 -4.34
N ARG A 123 -18.13 13.89 -4.52
CA ARG A 123 -19.36 14.29 -5.18
C ARG A 123 -19.45 13.77 -6.60
N ALA A 124 -18.36 13.90 -7.37
CA ALA A 124 -18.30 13.43 -8.76
C ALA A 124 -18.56 11.91 -8.88
N HIS A 125 -18.28 11.13 -7.85
CA HIS A 125 -18.48 9.68 -7.85
C HIS A 125 -19.68 9.21 -7.01
N GLY A 126 -20.56 10.15 -6.61
CA GLY A 126 -21.76 9.87 -5.81
C GLY A 126 -21.48 9.55 -4.35
N GLY A 127 -20.27 9.83 -3.87
CA GLY A 127 -19.87 9.61 -2.49
C GLY A 127 -20.52 10.58 -1.50
N PRO A 128 -20.37 10.30 -0.20
CA PRO A 128 -20.97 11.15 0.83
C PRO A 128 -20.29 12.52 0.86
N GLN A 129 -21.10 13.52 1.23
CA GLN A 129 -20.57 14.85 1.53
C GLN A 129 -20.17 14.90 3.01
N PHE A 130 -18.96 15.36 3.29
CA PHE A 130 -18.48 15.59 4.65
C PHE A 130 -18.40 17.09 4.91
N GLU A 131 -18.74 17.51 6.13
CA GLU A 131 -18.35 18.81 6.62
C GLU A 131 -16.92 18.69 7.18
N GLY A 132 -15.95 19.23 6.46
CA GLY A 132 -14.51 19.15 6.77
C GLY A 132 -13.79 17.98 6.08
N ALA A 133 -12.47 17.95 6.19
CA ALA A 133 -11.67 16.86 5.67
C ALA A 133 -12.02 15.55 6.40
N PRO A 134 -12.21 14.43 5.67
CA PRO A 134 -12.31 13.15 6.34
C PRO A 134 -11.05 12.95 7.19
N PRO A 135 -11.17 12.32 8.37
CA PRO A 135 -10.01 12.02 9.19
C PRO A 135 -9.14 11.00 8.45
N LEU A 136 -8.26 11.47 7.59
CA LEU A 136 -7.15 10.68 7.08
C LEU A 136 -6.31 10.34 8.30
N LEU A 137 -6.14 9.06 8.55
CA LEU A 137 -5.49 8.48 9.71
C LEU A 137 -4.19 9.23 10.04
N GLY A 138 -4.16 9.97 11.15
CA GLY A 138 -2.95 10.62 11.67
C GLY A 138 -2.41 11.83 10.88
N ALA A 139 -3.14 12.37 9.91
CA ALA A 139 -2.61 13.42 9.00
C ALA A 139 -2.10 14.69 9.69
N LYS A 140 -2.63 15.06 10.87
CA LYS A 140 -2.17 16.26 11.58
C LYS A 140 -0.80 16.11 12.23
N GLU A 141 -0.41 14.90 12.60
CA GLU A 141 0.86 14.59 13.27
C GLU A 141 1.88 13.93 12.33
N TYR A 142 1.44 13.53 11.15
CA TYR A 142 2.29 12.89 10.16
C TYR A 142 3.28 13.89 9.56
N ARG A 143 4.55 13.75 9.93
CA ARG A 143 5.67 14.62 9.52
C ARG A 143 6.90 13.76 9.17
N PRO A 144 6.85 12.99 8.09
CA PRO A 144 7.98 12.18 7.66
C PRO A 144 9.18 13.08 7.27
N ALA A 145 10.37 12.49 7.15
CA ALA A 145 11.51 13.18 6.56
C ALA A 145 11.22 13.53 5.10
N ALA A 146 11.70 14.66 4.62
CA ALA A 146 11.80 14.85 3.18
C ALA A 146 12.79 13.81 2.63
N PRO A 147 12.53 13.18 1.47
CA PRO A 147 13.45 12.22 0.89
C PRO A 147 14.75 12.91 0.46
N ASP A 148 15.87 12.23 0.67
CA ASP A 148 17.19 12.69 0.21
C ASP A 148 17.46 12.26 -1.23
N ASP A 149 16.81 11.16 -1.67
CA ASP A 149 16.87 10.65 -3.03
C ASP A 149 15.62 9.82 -3.34
N TYR A 150 15.44 9.41 -4.58
CA TYR A 150 14.31 8.61 -5.04
C TYR A 150 14.72 7.17 -5.34
N LEU A 151 13.82 6.24 -4.99
CA LEU A 151 13.89 4.86 -5.46
C LEU A 151 13.40 4.77 -6.90
N PHE A 152 14.00 3.90 -7.69
CA PHE A 152 13.56 3.58 -9.05
C PHE A 152 13.70 2.08 -9.32
N ASP A 153 12.92 1.60 -10.27
CA ASP A 153 12.86 0.19 -10.62
C ASP A 153 14.23 -0.36 -11.00
N GLU A 154 14.50 -1.61 -10.59
CA GLU A 154 15.76 -2.32 -10.82
C GLU A 154 17.01 -1.70 -10.17
N GLN A 155 16.88 -0.65 -9.36
CA GLN A 155 17.97 -0.10 -8.57
C GLN A 155 18.51 -1.15 -7.60
N VAL A 156 19.85 -1.26 -7.50
CA VAL A 156 20.52 -2.26 -6.65
C VAL A 156 21.37 -1.56 -5.59
N PHE A 157 21.22 -2.02 -4.35
CA PHE A 157 22.09 -1.68 -3.23
C PHE A 157 22.93 -2.89 -2.90
N GLU A 158 24.25 -2.76 -3.00
CA GLU A 158 25.19 -3.83 -2.64
C GLU A 158 25.42 -3.85 -1.14
N LYS A 159 25.37 -5.04 -0.52
CA LYS A 159 25.57 -5.28 0.92
C LYS A 159 26.48 -6.50 1.15
N GLY A 160 27.78 -6.27 1.04
CA GLY A 160 28.76 -7.36 1.08
C GLY A 160 28.55 -8.37 -0.05
N GLU A 161 28.29 -9.63 0.30
CA GLU A 161 27.97 -10.68 -0.67
C GLU A 161 26.49 -10.71 -1.08
N ARG A 162 25.66 -9.83 -0.50
CA ARG A 162 24.23 -9.74 -0.75
C ARG A 162 23.91 -8.46 -1.51
N TRP A 163 22.81 -8.45 -2.22
CA TRP A 163 22.25 -7.27 -2.88
C TRP A 163 20.78 -7.09 -2.49
N VAL A 164 20.29 -5.86 -2.56
CA VAL A 164 18.87 -5.50 -2.41
C VAL A 164 18.45 -4.78 -3.68
N ARG A 165 17.50 -5.36 -4.41
CA ARG A 165 16.98 -4.80 -5.66
C ARG A 165 15.58 -4.24 -5.46
N VAL A 166 15.39 -3.02 -5.87
CA VAL A 166 14.09 -2.35 -5.89
C VAL A 166 13.23 -2.94 -7.01
N LEU A 167 12.01 -3.30 -6.68
CA LEU A 167 10.99 -3.72 -7.63
C LEU A 167 9.83 -2.74 -7.52
N HIS A 168 9.67 -1.83 -8.48
CA HIS A 168 8.51 -0.94 -8.51
C HIS A 168 7.26 -1.77 -8.76
N THR A 169 6.34 -1.76 -7.80
CA THR A 169 5.11 -2.58 -7.77
C THR A 169 3.90 -1.69 -7.51
N PRO A 170 3.55 -0.79 -8.45
CA PRO A 170 2.44 0.12 -8.27
C PRO A 170 1.09 -0.61 -8.11
N GLY A 171 0.14 0.06 -7.47
CA GLY A 171 -1.23 -0.43 -7.29
C GLY A 171 -1.80 -0.05 -5.95
N HIS A 172 -1.27 -0.60 -4.84
CA HIS A 172 -1.63 -0.18 -3.48
C HIS A 172 -1.34 1.31 -3.25
N SER A 173 -0.20 1.76 -3.71
CA SER A 173 0.13 3.17 -3.96
C SER A 173 0.81 3.32 -5.32
N PRO A 174 0.87 4.53 -5.93
CA PRO A 174 1.48 4.71 -7.25
C PRO A 174 3.00 4.51 -7.27
N GLY A 175 3.66 4.63 -6.14
CA GLY A 175 5.10 4.46 -5.98
C GLY A 175 5.50 3.26 -5.13
N HIS A 176 4.59 2.35 -4.81
CA HIS A 176 4.93 1.18 -3.99
C HIS A 176 6.11 0.42 -4.56
N CYS A 177 7.03 0.00 -3.67
CA CYS A 177 8.19 -0.82 -4.01
C CYS A 177 8.25 -2.07 -3.12
N CYS A 178 8.45 -3.23 -3.75
CA CYS A 178 8.96 -4.42 -3.10
C CYS A 178 10.50 -4.42 -3.17
N PHE A 179 11.16 -5.26 -2.37
CA PHE A 179 12.62 -5.39 -2.39
C PHE A 179 13.03 -6.86 -2.46
N ALA A 180 13.69 -7.27 -3.54
CA ALA A 180 14.29 -8.59 -3.63
C ALA A 180 15.65 -8.59 -2.94
N ILE A 181 15.97 -9.66 -2.18
CA ILE A 181 17.19 -9.75 -1.39
C ILE A 181 18.01 -10.95 -1.81
N GLY A 182 19.23 -10.72 -2.29
CA GLY A 182 20.19 -11.77 -2.63
C GLY A 182 19.64 -12.81 -3.60
N ASP A 183 20.36 -13.91 -3.74
CA ASP A 183 19.95 -15.05 -4.56
C ASP A 183 19.15 -16.11 -3.76
N GLU A 184 18.77 -15.78 -2.51
CA GLU A 184 18.11 -16.70 -1.57
C GLU A 184 16.61 -16.87 -1.86
N GLY A 185 16.06 -16.11 -2.81
CA GLY A 185 14.63 -16.14 -3.15
C GLY A 185 13.77 -15.46 -2.07
N ILE A 186 14.29 -14.39 -1.46
CA ILE A 186 13.58 -13.58 -0.45
C ILE A 186 13.05 -12.30 -1.12
N VAL A 187 11.82 -11.92 -0.80
CA VAL A 187 11.24 -10.65 -1.23
C VAL A 187 10.50 -9.97 -0.06
N LEU A 188 10.86 -8.71 0.21
CA LEU A 188 10.07 -7.83 1.07
C LEU A 188 8.90 -7.31 0.24
N THR A 189 7.68 -7.61 0.68
CA THR A 189 6.48 -7.34 -0.10
C THR A 189 5.77 -6.06 0.27
N GLY A 190 6.21 -5.37 1.33
CA GLY A 190 5.47 -4.21 1.84
C GLY A 190 3.98 -4.56 2.01
N ASP A 191 3.12 -3.69 1.49
CA ASP A 191 1.67 -3.91 1.42
C ASP A 191 1.20 -4.44 0.06
N HIS A 192 2.10 -4.93 -0.77
CA HIS A 192 1.72 -5.55 -2.04
C HIS A 192 1.17 -6.97 -1.87
N ILE A 193 1.76 -7.77 -0.97
CA ILE A 193 1.27 -9.12 -0.63
C ILE A 193 1.28 -9.28 0.88
N LEU A 194 0.11 -9.51 1.47
CA LEU A 194 -0.09 -9.76 2.88
C LEU A 194 -0.55 -11.21 3.12
N PRO A 195 -0.10 -11.87 4.20
CA PRO A 195 -0.34 -13.31 4.38
C PRO A 195 -1.80 -13.66 4.66
N LYS A 196 -2.57 -12.78 5.33
CA LYS A 196 -3.92 -13.10 5.83
C LYS A 196 -5.03 -12.30 5.17
N ILE A 197 -4.73 -11.16 4.61
CA ILE A 197 -5.70 -10.24 4.02
C ILE A 197 -5.30 -9.89 2.60
N THR A 198 -6.26 -9.45 1.79
CA THR A 198 -5.99 -8.81 0.50
C THR A 198 -5.67 -7.33 0.76
N PRO A 199 -4.55 -6.82 0.24
CA PRO A 199 -4.24 -5.40 0.34
C PRO A 199 -5.34 -4.53 -0.26
N HIS A 200 -5.57 -3.37 0.34
CA HIS A 200 -6.48 -2.38 -0.20
C HIS A 200 -5.91 -1.73 -1.46
N VAL A 201 -6.67 -1.69 -2.54
CA VAL A 201 -6.30 -1.01 -3.79
C VAL A 201 -7.40 -0.01 -4.14
N GLY A 202 -7.18 1.24 -3.80
CA GLY A 202 -8.15 2.32 -3.99
C GLY A 202 -7.81 3.23 -5.17
N TYR A 203 -8.85 3.77 -5.82
CA TYR A 203 -8.70 4.84 -6.80
C TYR A 203 -8.86 6.19 -6.10
N PHE A 204 -7.78 6.96 -6.00
CA PHE A 204 -7.72 8.24 -5.30
C PHE A 204 -7.36 9.38 -6.27
N PRO A 205 -7.75 10.64 -5.95
CA PRO A 205 -7.25 11.81 -6.67
C PRO A 205 -5.72 11.84 -6.65
N GLY A 206 -5.10 12.16 -7.78
CA GLY A 206 -3.63 12.19 -7.92
C GLY A 206 -2.95 10.83 -8.00
N GLY A 207 -3.68 9.73 -7.78
CA GLY A 207 -3.17 8.37 -7.91
C GLY A 207 -3.02 7.91 -9.37
N ASN A 208 -2.75 6.63 -9.54
CA ASN A 208 -2.69 6.02 -10.87
C ASN A 208 -4.08 6.01 -11.54
N PRO A 209 -4.15 6.17 -12.87
CA PRO A 209 -5.41 6.15 -13.58
C PRO A 209 -6.13 4.77 -13.59
N ASN A 210 -5.39 3.67 -13.39
CA ASN A 210 -5.92 2.31 -13.25
C ASN A 210 -5.14 1.53 -12.17
N PRO A 211 -5.33 1.87 -10.88
CA PRO A 211 -4.50 1.30 -9.80
C PRO A 211 -4.67 -0.21 -9.66
N LEU A 212 -5.86 -0.76 -9.91
CA LEU A 212 -6.07 -2.21 -9.83
C LEU A 212 -5.41 -2.96 -11.00
N GLY A 213 -5.41 -2.40 -12.21
CA GLY A 213 -4.67 -2.94 -13.34
C GLY A 213 -3.16 -2.99 -13.05
N ASP A 214 -2.60 -1.87 -12.56
CA ASP A 214 -1.19 -1.78 -12.17
C ASP A 214 -0.85 -2.79 -11.05
N PHE A 215 -1.77 -2.96 -10.08
CA PHE A 215 -1.60 -3.92 -8.99
C PHE A 215 -1.53 -5.37 -9.48
N LEU A 216 -2.43 -5.75 -10.40
CA LEU A 216 -2.46 -7.10 -10.98
C LEU A 216 -1.21 -7.40 -11.81
N ASP A 217 -0.72 -6.43 -12.58
CA ASP A 217 0.54 -6.55 -13.33
C ASP A 217 1.74 -6.68 -12.39
N SER A 218 1.76 -5.92 -11.29
CA SER A 218 2.77 -5.99 -10.25
C SER A 218 2.74 -7.36 -9.53
N LEU A 219 1.55 -7.88 -9.22
CA LEU A 219 1.39 -9.22 -8.65
C LEU A 219 1.96 -10.31 -9.57
N LYS A 220 1.68 -10.22 -10.86
CA LYS A 220 2.23 -11.14 -11.84
C LYS A 220 3.76 -11.12 -11.83
N ARG A 221 4.37 -9.94 -11.81
CA ARG A 221 5.83 -9.78 -11.73
C ARG A 221 6.41 -10.48 -10.50
N ILE A 222 5.81 -10.32 -9.31
CA ILE A 222 6.27 -10.99 -8.09
C ILE A 222 6.02 -12.50 -8.16
N GLY A 223 4.88 -12.95 -8.69
CA GLY A 223 4.55 -14.36 -8.84
C GLY A 223 5.51 -15.12 -9.75
N GLU A 224 6.01 -14.45 -10.80
CA GLU A 224 6.97 -15.01 -11.77
C GLU A 224 8.44 -14.87 -11.29
N GLY A 225 8.70 -14.14 -10.21
CA GLY A 225 10.05 -13.83 -9.72
C GLY A 225 10.79 -14.99 -9.04
N GLY A 226 10.14 -16.15 -8.83
CA GLY A 226 10.78 -17.35 -8.24
C GLY A 226 11.08 -17.22 -6.75
N TYR A 227 10.43 -16.30 -6.03
CA TYR A 227 10.61 -16.10 -4.60
C TYR A 227 10.04 -17.24 -3.78
N ARG A 228 10.77 -17.64 -2.72
CA ARG A 228 10.38 -18.71 -1.80
C ARG A 228 9.84 -18.19 -0.47
N LEU A 229 10.33 -17.00 -0.04
CA LEU A 229 9.98 -16.37 1.23
C LEU A 229 9.51 -14.93 0.99
N GLY A 230 8.29 -14.63 1.41
CA GLY A 230 7.73 -13.29 1.46
C GLY A 230 7.87 -12.69 2.87
N LEU A 231 8.36 -11.48 2.95
CA LEU A 231 8.49 -10.68 4.17
C LEU A 231 7.53 -9.48 4.07
N PRO A 232 6.34 -9.58 4.68
CA PRO A 232 5.30 -8.56 4.53
C PRO A 232 5.50 -7.41 5.52
N ALA A 233 4.92 -6.25 5.22
CA ALA A 233 4.87 -5.18 6.20
C ALA A 233 3.91 -5.50 7.37
N HIS A 234 2.83 -6.24 7.13
CA HIS A 234 1.90 -6.66 8.18
C HIS A 234 1.77 -8.17 8.24
N GLY A 235 1.80 -8.70 9.47
CA GLY A 235 1.72 -10.14 9.73
C GLY A 235 3.08 -10.84 9.70
N GLU A 236 3.04 -12.18 9.70
CA GLU A 236 4.25 -13.01 9.78
C GLU A 236 4.83 -13.30 8.39
N PRO A 237 6.16 -13.58 8.29
CA PRO A 237 6.76 -14.10 7.08
C PRO A 237 6.00 -15.31 6.53
N PHE A 238 5.91 -15.44 5.22
CA PHE A 238 5.15 -16.48 4.55
C PHE A 238 5.92 -17.13 3.41
N LEU A 239 5.69 -18.42 3.22
CA LEU A 239 6.29 -19.18 2.12
C LEU A 239 5.44 -19.08 0.85
N ASP A 240 6.08 -19.35 -0.27
CA ASP A 240 5.44 -19.43 -1.58
C ASP A 240 4.64 -18.16 -1.97
N PRO A 241 5.31 -17.03 -2.21
CA PRO A 241 4.66 -15.80 -2.66
C PRO A 241 3.78 -15.98 -3.91
N ALA A 242 4.15 -16.87 -4.82
CA ALA A 242 3.39 -17.15 -6.03
C ALA A 242 1.98 -17.71 -5.73
N SER A 243 1.86 -18.61 -4.74
CA SER A 243 0.55 -19.10 -4.28
C SER A 243 -0.30 -18.00 -3.68
N HIS A 244 0.30 -17.05 -2.93
CA HIS A 244 -0.40 -15.89 -2.38
C HIS A 244 -0.90 -14.95 -3.50
N VAL A 245 -0.06 -14.71 -4.52
CA VAL A 245 -0.46 -13.97 -5.74
C VAL A 245 -1.70 -14.60 -6.36
N GLY A 246 -1.71 -15.92 -6.58
CA GLY A 246 -2.86 -16.62 -7.16
C GLY A 246 -4.17 -16.40 -6.38
N ARG A 247 -4.10 -16.38 -5.04
CA ARG A 247 -5.28 -16.12 -4.19
C ARG A 247 -5.77 -14.68 -4.30
N ILE A 248 -4.85 -13.71 -4.36
CA ILE A 248 -5.19 -12.28 -4.47
C ILE A 248 -5.80 -12.01 -5.85
N VAL A 249 -5.22 -12.56 -6.93
CA VAL A 249 -5.76 -12.42 -8.28
C VAL A 249 -7.17 -12.99 -8.35
N ALA A 250 -7.40 -14.21 -7.87
CA ALA A 250 -8.73 -14.82 -7.86
C ALA A 250 -9.75 -13.99 -7.04
N HIS A 251 -9.33 -13.36 -5.94
CA HIS A 251 -10.17 -12.44 -5.17
C HIS A 251 -10.60 -11.23 -6.01
N HIS A 252 -9.68 -10.58 -6.71
CA HIS A 252 -9.99 -9.42 -7.53
C HIS A 252 -10.82 -9.77 -8.77
N GLU A 253 -10.59 -10.92 -9.40
CA GLU A 253 -11.44 -11.44 -10.49
C GLU A 253 -12.90 -11.64 -10.02
N TYR A 254 -13.06 -12.26 -8.83
CA TYR A 254 -14.39 -12.40 -8.23
C TYR A 254 -15.05 -11.03 -7.94
N ARG A 255 -14.30 -10.08 -7.36
CA ARG A 255 -14.75 -8.73 -7.06
C ARG A 255 -15.11 -7.94 -8.34
N LEU A 256 -14.28 -8.04 -9.38
CA LEU A 256 -14.54 -7.42 -10.68
C LEU A 256 -15.85 -7.89 -11.27
N LYS A 257 -16.06 -9.21 -11.28
CA LYS A 257 -17.33 -9.79 -11.73
C LYS A 257 -18.52 -9.29 -10.90
N ALA A 258 -18.40 -9.30 -9.59
CA ALA A 258 -19.46 -8.81 -8.68
C ALA A 258 -19.77 -7.33 -8.93
N THR A 259 -18.75 -6.49 -9.16
CA THR A 259 -18.88 -5.06 -9.47
C THR A 259 -19.67 -4.85 -10.78
N VAL A 260 -19.33 -5.59 -11.82
CA VAL A 260 -20.06 -5.53 -13.11
C VAL A 260 -21.50 -6.03 -12.95
N ASP A 261 -21.72 -7.11 -12.22
CA ASP A 261 -23.07 -7.66 -12.00
C ASP A 261 -23.95 -6.71 -11.17
N ALA A 262 -23.39 -6.01 -10.17
CA ALA A 262 -24.08 -5.04 -9.33
C ALA A 262 -24.65 -3.84 -10.11
N LEU A 263 -24.12 -3.51 -11.29
CA LEU A 263 -24.68 -2.46 -12.14
C LEU A 263 -26.06 -2.83 -12.71
N GLY A 264 -26.36 -4.11 -12.86
CA GLY A 264 -27.64 -4.57 -13.39
C GLY A 264 -27.94 -3.98 -14.78
N LYS A 265 -29.18 -3.46 -14.96
CA LYS A 265 -29.64 -2.83 -16.21
C LYS A 265 -29.57 -1.30 -16.19
N GLY A 266 -29.26 -0.71 -15.03
CA GLY A 266 -29.26 0.73 -14.81
C GLY A 266 -27.88 1.37 -14.88
N ALA A 267 -27.86 2.70 -14.70
CA ALA A 267 -26.64 3.44 -14.44
C ALA A 267 -26.55 3.73 -12.93
N LYS A 268 -25.43 3.38 -12.30
CA LYS A 268 -25.18 3.55 -10.86
C LYS A 268 -23.93 4.36 -10.61
N THR A 269 -23.92 5.12 -9.53
CA THR A 269 -22.68 5.71 -9.00
C THR A 269 -21.82 4.64 -8.32
N ALA A 270 -20.56 4.93 -8.05
CA ALA A 270 -19.72 4.01 -7.28
C ALA A 270 -20.29 3.77 -5.88
N TRP A 271 -20.86 4.81 -5.24
CA TRP A 271 -21.46 4.70 -3.92
C TRP A 271 -22.70 3.79 -3.89
N ASP A 272 -23.50 3.79 -4.96
CA ASP A 272 -24.66 2.88 -5.10
C ASP A 272 -24.24 1.41 -5.22
N VAL A 273 -23.03 1.15 -5.73
CA VAL A 273 -22.51 -0.21 -5.94
C VAL A 273 -21.90 -0.80 -4.66
N VAL A 274 -21.34 0.02 -3.76
CA VAL A 274 -20.70 -0.45 -2.51
C VAL A 274 -21.55 -1.46 -1.72
N PRO A 275 -22.83 -1.19 -1.36
CA PRO A 275 -23.58 -2.12 -0.52
C PRO A 275 -23.87 -3.46 -1.20
N GLU A 276 -23.88 -3.51 -2.53
CA GLU A 276 -24.11 -4.75 -3.28
C GLU A 276 -22.89 -5.69 -3.27
N ILE A 277 -21.69 -5.13 -3.11
CA ILE A 277 -20.43 -5.88 -3.12
C ILE A 277 -19.99 -6.22 -1.69
N PHE A 278 -20.12 -5.26 -0.77
CA PHE A 278 -19.55 -5.34 0.57
C PHE A 278 -20.60 -5.52 1.68
N GLY A 279 -21.90 -5.47 1.34
CA GLY A 279 -23.00 -5.47 2.30
C GLY A 279 -23.39 -4.07 2.79
N GLY A 280 -24.61 -3.95 3.35
CA GLY A 280 -25.21 -2.66 3.73
C GLY A 280 -24.70 -2.05 5.03
N ASP A 281 -24.18 -2.88 5.96
CA ASP A 281 -23.91 -2.49 7.36
C ASP A 281 -22.43 -2.22 7.65
N LEU A 282 -21.67 -1.73 6.66
CA LEU A 282 -20.27 -1.39 6.88
C LEU A 282 -20.13 -0.16 7.79
N PRO A 283 -19.30 -0.22 8.87
CA PRO A 283 -18.94 0.95 9.65
C PRO A 283 -18.29 2.03 8.78
N GLY A 284 -18.37 3.30 9.22
CA GLY A 284 -18.00 4.46 8.40
C GLY A 284 -16.67 4.36 7.68
N PHE A 285 -15.58 3.99 8.39
CA PHE A 285 -14.25 3.84 7.78
C PHE A 285 -14.21 2.72 6.72
N HIS A 286 -14.76 1.54 7.03
CA HIS A 286 -14.78 0.43 6.08
C HIS A 286 -15.62 0.73 4.84
N ARG A 287 -16.73 1.45 5.02
CA ARG A 287 -17.56 1.86 3.88
C ARG A 287 -16.82 2.84 2.97
N PHE A 288 -16.00 3.68 3.55
CA PHE A 288 -15.16 4.62 2.84
C PHE A 288 -14.05 3.90 2.06
N ALA A 289 -13.32 2.98 2.70
CA ALA A 289 -12.34 2.14 2.01
C ALA A 289 -12.98 1.33 0.88
N ALA A 290 -14.15 0.71 1.12
CA ALA A 290 -14.90 -0.02 0.12
C ALA A 290 -15.31 0.84 -1.09
N PHE A 291 -15.57 2.13 -0.89
CA PHE A 291 -15.88 3.06 -1.98
C PHE A 291 -14.69 3.26 -2.93
N PHE A 292 -13.49 3.49 -2.41
CA PHE A 292 -12.29 3.65 -3.25
C PHE A 292 -11.90 2.33 -3.93
N GLU A 293 -12.08 1.20 -3.25
CA GLU A 293 -11.87 -0.13 -3.85
C GLU A 293 -12.90 -0.43 -4.93
N THR A 294 -14.17 -0.05 -4.74
CA THR A 294 -15.20 -0.14 -5.79
C THR A 294 -14.83 0.69 -7.01
N LEU A 295 -14.34 1.92 -6.81
CA LEU A 295 -13.87 2.77 -7.91
C LEU A 295 -12.75 2.11 -8.71
N SER A 296 -11.76 1.50 -8.06
CA SER A 296 -10.69 0.84 -8.80
C SER A 296 -11.18 -0.37 -9.61
N HIS A 297 -12.16 -1.13 -9.12
CA HIS A 297 -12.79 -2.21 -9.91
C HIS A 297 -13.62 -1.66 -11.07
N LEU A 298 -14.36 -0.55 -10.89
CA LEU A 298 -15.09 0.10 -11.97
C LEU A 298 -14.15 0.63 -13.06
N ILE A 299 -13.02 1.23 -12.68
CA ILE A 299 -12.00 1.70 -13.63
C ILE A 299 -11.43 0.52 -14.42
N LEU A 300 -11.06 -0.58 -13.75
CA LEU A 300 -10.55 -1.78 -14.42
C LEU A 300 -11.61 -2.35 -15.39
N ALA A 301 -12.86 -2.50 -14.94
CA ALA A 301 -13.97 -3.00 -15.78
C ALA A 301 -14.20 -2.11 -17.02
N GLU A 302 -14.03 -0.80 -16.89
CA GLU A 302 -14.12 0.11 -18.05
C GLU A 302 -12.91 -0.05 -18.98
N THR A 303 -11.71 -0.18 -18.44
CA THR A 303 -10.49 -0.42 -19.24
C THR A 303 -10.61 -1.72 -20.05
N GLU A 304 -11.26 -2.74 -19.48
CA GLU A 304 -11.55 -4.01 -20.16
C GLU A 304 -12.77 -3.95 -21.11
N GLY A 305 -13.46 -2.81 -21.18
CA GLY A 305 -14.62 -2.61 -22.05
C GLY A 305 -15.92 -3.30 -21.57
N LEU A 306 -15.96 -3.81 -20.33
CA LEU A 306 -17.12 -4.48 -19.76
C LEU A 306 -18.24 -3.50 -19.39
N ILE A 307 -17.85 -2.28 -19.04
CA ILE A 307 -18.74 -1.19 -18.63
C ILE A 307 -18.28 0.12 -19.30
N ARG A 308 -19.12 1.15 -19.17
CA ARG A 308 -18.78 2.51 -19.58
C ARG A 308 -19.27 3.51 -18.55
N ARG A 309 -18.57 4.64 -18.45
CA ARG A 309 -19.03 5.78 -17.64
C ARG A 309 -19.81 6.79 -18.47
N GLU A 310 -20.73 7.46 -17.81
CA GLU A 310 -21.49 8.60 -18.30
C GLU A 310 -21.44 9.66 -17.19
N VAL A 311 -21.40 10.94 -17.57
CA VAL A 311 -21.49 12.05 -16.61
C VAL A 311 -22.87 12.66 -16.75
N ASP A 312 -23.62 12.74 -15.67
CA ASP A 312 -24.95 13.34 -15.69
C ASP A 312 -24.88 14.90 -15.64
N ASP A 313 -26.05 15.54 -15.75
CA ASP A 313 -26.17 17.01 -15.79
C ASP A 313 -25.69 17.70 -14.50
N GLN A 314 -25.50 16.94 -13.42
CA GLN A 314 -24.95 17.40 -12.13
C GLN A 314 -23.44 17.18 -12.02
N GLY A 315 -22.80 16.64 -13.04
CA GLY A 315 -21.37 16.31 -13.05
C GLY A 315 -21.04 15.00 -12.32
N VAL A 316 -22.06 14.17 -12.03
CA VAL A 316 -21.85 12.89 -11.32
C VAL A 316 -21.60 11.76 -12.31
N VAL A 317 -20.54 11.01 -12.07
CA VAL A 317 -20.15 9.84 -12.85
C VAL A 317 -21.06 8.67 -12.51
N ARG A 318 -21.68 8.09 -13.54
CA ARG A 318 -22.48 6.89 -13.46
C ARG A 318 -21.92 5.82 -14.39
N TRP A 319 -21.97 4.60 -13.94
CA TRP A 319 -21.45 3.44 -14.65
C TRP A 319 -22.60 2.56 -15.11
N ARG A 320 -22.49 2.01 -16.33
CA ARG A 320 -23.43 1.02 -16.86
C ARG A 320 -22.71 -0.07 -17.64
N ARG A 321 -23.30 -1.24 -17.70
CA ARG A 321 -22.77 -2.34 -18.53
C ARG A 321 -22.79 -1.92 -20.00
N THR A 322 -21.73 -2.28 -20.72
CA THR A 322 -21.78 -2.26 -22.18
C THR A 322 -22.78 -3.33 -22.64
N SER A 323 -23.70 -2.99 -23.54
CA SER A 323 -24.47 -4.02 -24.22
C SER A 323 -23.47 -4.89 -24.96
N SER A 324 -23.44 -6.20 -24.71
CA SER A 324 -22.72 -7.13 -25.60
C SER A 324 -23.08 -6.76 -27.04
N PRO A 325 -22.12 -6.62 -27.96
CA PRO A 325 -22.45 -6.57 -29.37
C PRO A 325 -23.29 -7.82 -29.62
N GLY A 326 -24.57 -7.63 -29.97
CA GLY A 326 -25.42 -8.75 -30.28
C GLY A 326 -24.72 -9.59 -31.32
N VAL A 327 -24.52 -10.87 -30.99
CA VAL A 327 -24.18 -11.89 -32.00
C VAL A 327 -25.36 -11.90 -32.94
N THR A 328 -25.27 -11.15 -34.03
CA THR A 328 -26.14 -11.25 -35.19
C THR A 328 -25.69 -12.40 -36.06
#